data_0a830e1628fc9d6e045a57cb06077e16
#
_entry.id   0a830e1628fc9d6e045a57cb06077e16
#
_cell.length_a   1.000
_cell.length_b   1.000
_cell.length_c   1.000
_cell.angle_alpha   90.00
_cell.angle_beta   90.00
_cell.angle_gamma   90.00
#
_symmetry.space_group_name_H-M   'P 1'
#
loop_
_entity.id
_entity.type
_entity.pdbx_description
1 polymer ?
#
loop_
_entity_poly.entity_id
_entity_poly.type
_entity_poly.pdbx_seq_one_letter_code
_entity_poly.pdbx_strand_id
1 'polypeptide(L)'
;MDETGKYIVTSYDDGKTWKKVNNTEFIPNPKYASAHILDVAYDWKNEVAYAACEGGYLYKTSTKDGSVECVLNRYVEEYKRAPVNLKGGYSISKVAVDPIDPNITYCGGAGNTFLNDCALYRSVDGGKSFQVVTSNTTNSIVKQGRQGGFETNSLEVNPKTGELLFAGGCFGIAKLSPPYKLNN
;
A
#
# COMPACT_ATOMS: atom_id res chain seq x y z
N MET A 1 12.77 5.80 8.26
CA MET A 1 12.00 5.26 9.41
C MET A 1 12.78 5.52 10.67
N ASP A 2 12.13 5.82 11.77
CA ASP A 2 12.78 5.84 13.07
C ASP A 2 12.98 4.41 13.62
N GLU A 3 13.71 4.28 14.73
CA GLU A 3 14.02 2.99 15.34
C GLU A 3 12.77 2.18 15.77
N THR A 4 11.65 2.85 15.98
CA THR A 4 10.39 2.21 16.39
C THR A 4 9.55 1.71 15.21
N GLY A 5 9.87 2.14 13.98
CA GLY A 5 9.08 1.84 12.78
C GLY A 5 7.70 2.50 12.73
N LYS A 6 7.45 3.50 13.59
CA LYS A 6 6.15 4.16 13.74
C LYS A 6 6.10 5.57 13.15
N TYR A 7 7.24 6.08 12.72
CA TYR A 7 7.37 7.41 12.17
C TYR A 7 8.10 7.39 10.84
N ILE A 8 7.62 8.19 9.90
CA ILE A 8 8.40 8.60 8.74
C ILE A 8 9.35 9.69 9.20
N VAL A 9 10.60 9.61 8.80
CA VAL A 9 11.60 10.64 9.05
C VAL A 9 12.11 11.17 7.71
N THR A 10 12.43 12.45 7.67
CA THR A 10 13.00 13.12 6.50
C THR A 10 14.30 13.82 6.86
N SER A 11 15.20 13.89 5.89
CA SER A 11 16.44 14.66 5.98
C SER A 11 16.46 15.69 4.86
N TYR A 12 16.96 16.89 5.14
CA TYR A 12 17.16 17.96 4.18
C TYR A 12 18.64 18.37 4.07
N ASP A 13 19.54 17.55 4.61
CA ASP A 13 20.97 17.81 4.72
C ASP A 13 21.82 16.55 4.45
N ASP A 14 21.42 15.78 3.43
CA ASP A 14 22.09 14.54 2.99
C ASP A 14 22.24 13.48 4.12
N GLY A 15 21.22 13.38 4.97
CA GLY A 15 21.17 12.36 6.01
C GLY A 15 21.94 12.72 7.29
N LYS A 16 22.41 13.95 7.45
CA LYS A 16 23.14 14.39 8.66
C LYS A 16 22.18 14.58 9.84
N THR A 17 20.99 15.13 9.58
CA THR A 17 19.92 15.24 10.58
C THR A 17 18.61 14.70 10.04
N TRP A 18 17.77 14.19 10.96
CA TRP A 18 16.49 13.58 10.63
C TRP A 18 15.38 14.17 11.49
N LYS A 19 14.26 14.49 10.88
CA LYS A 19 13.05 15.01 11.55
C LYS A 19 11.88 14.09 11.31
N LYS A 20 11.03 13.92 12.31
CA LYS A 20 9.76 13.20 12.17
C LYS A 20 8.83 14.00 11.27
N VAL A 21 8.16 13.30 10.36
CA VAL A 21 7.15 13.86 9.45
C VAL A 21 5.79 13.86 10.13
N ASN A 22 5.36 12.70 10.61
CA ASN A 22 4.09 12.57 11.29
C ASN A 22 4.18 13.01 12.75
N ASN A 23 3.19 13.75 13.20
CA ASN A 23 3.10 14.28 14.58
C ASN A 23 2.56 13.26 15.59
N THR A 24 1.89 12.22 15.11
CA THR A 24 1.39 11.10 15.90
C THR A 24 1.94 9.79 15.38
N GLU A 25 2.08 8.79 16.25
CA GLU A 25 2.48 7.45 15.83
C GLU A 25 1.45 6.87 14.84
N PHE A 26 1.91 6.09 13.88
CA PHE A 26 1.03 5.19 13.16
C PHE A 26 0.56 4.10 14.13
N ILE A 27 -0.67 4.20 14.58
CA ILE A 27 -1.22 3.28 15.57
C ILE A 27 -1.99 2.20 14.82
N PRO A 28 -1.46 0.97 14.76
CA PRO A 28 -2.27 -0.15 14.35
C PRO A 28 -3.33 -0.44 15.41
N ASN A 29 -4.29 -1.26 15.05
CA ASN A 29 -5.29 -1.77 15.97
C ASN A 29 -4.63 -2.16 17.31
N PRO A 30 -5.17 -1.74 18.47
CA PRO A 30 -4.59 -1.98 19.79
C PRO A 30 -4.39 -3.46 20.15
N LYS A 31 -4.93 -4.39 19.38
CA LYS A 31 -4.66 -5.84 19.52
C LYS A 31 -3.33 -6.30 18.94
N TYR A 32 -2.67 -5.47 18.11
CA TYR A 32 -1.39 -5.80 17.47
C TYR A 32 -0.42 -4.67 17.73
N ALA A 33 0.51 -4.91 18.61
CA ALA A 33 1.46 -3.94 19.13
C ALA A 33 2.51 -3.43 18.11
N SER A 34 2.51 -3.95 16.89
CA SER A 34 3.49 -3.60 15.87
C SER A 34 2.82 -3.23 14.55
N ALA A 35 2.79 -1.95 14.20
CA ALA A 35 2.60 -1.51 12.84
C ALA A 35 3.93 -1.05 12.27
N HIS A 36 4.76 -2.01 11.93
CA HIS A 36 5.97 -1.65 11.22
C HIS A 36 5.60 -1.09 9.85
N ILE A 37 6.21 0.03 9.50
CA ILE A 37 6.16 0.55 8.14
C ILE A 37 7.00 -0.39 7.28
N LEU A 38 6.40 -0.89 6.20
CA LEU A 38 7.03 -1.82 5.27
C LEU A 38 7.48 -1.12 3.99
N ASP A 39 6.78 -0.05 3.61
CA ASP A 39 7.09 0.73 2.42
C ASP A 39 6.52 2.15 2.53
N VAL A 40 7.12 3.09 1.80
CA VAL A 40 6.71 4.50 1.78
C VAL A 40 6.74 5.02 0.35
N ALA A 41 5.67 5.69 -0.07
CA ALA A 41 5.64 6.47 -1.31
C ALA A 41 5.33 7.94 -1.01
N TYR A 42 5.89 8.82 -1.83
CA TYR A 42 5.73 10.26 -1.63
C TYR A 42 5.08 10.93 -2.84
N ASP A 43 4.04 11.68 -2.57
CA ASP A 43 3.39 12.59 -3.52
C ASP A 43 4.05 13.96 -3.40
N TRP A 44 4.95 14.25 -4.32
CA TRP A 44 5.73 15.50 -4.37
C TRP A 44 4.88 16.73 -4.65
N LYS A 45 3.74 16.54 -5.33
CA LYS A 45 2.86 17.65 -5.71
C LYS A 45 2.00 18.13 -4.55
N ASN A 46 1.47 17.20 -3.77
CA ASN A 46 0.57 17.48 -2.67
C ASN A 46 1.28 17.47 -1.30
N GLU A 47 2.58 17.13 -1.27
CA GLU A 47 3.40 17.03 -0.05
C GLU A 47 2.80 16.05 0.96
N VAL A 48 2.49 14.86 0.47
CA VAL A 48 1.88 13.78 1.23
C VAL A 48 2.74 12.53 1.13
N ALA A 49 2.98 11.87 2.26
CA ALA A 49 3.57 10.55 2.30
C ALA A 49 2.51 9.49 2.59
N TYR A 50 2.61 8.36 1.90
CA TYR A 50 1.83 7.16 2.19
C TYR A 50 2.72 6.12 2.82
N ALA A 51 2.30 5.53 3.94
CA ALA A 51 3.01 4.47 4.64
C ALA A 51 2.21 3.17 4.57
N ALA A 52 2.77 2.18 3.90
CA ALA A 52 2.27 0.82 3.87
C ALA A 52 2.73 0.08 5.13
N CYS A 53 1.80 -0.50 5.88
CA CYS A 53 2.10 -1.04 7.19
C CYS A 53 1.67 -2.50 7.35
N GLU A 54 2.38 -3.17 8.24
CA GLU A 54 1.97 -4.45 8.80
C GLU A 54 0.54 -4.38 9.34
N GLY A 55 -0.18 -5.50 9.32
CA GLY A 55 -1.57 -5.54 9.79
C GLY A 55 -2.60 -5.03 8.78
N GLY A 56 -2.19 -4.69 7.54
CA GLY A 56 -3.12 -4.32 6.47
C GLY A 56 -3.56 -2.86 6.47
N TYR A 57 -2.74 -1.96 7.00
CA TYR A 57 -3.02 -0.53 7.07
C TYR A 57 -2.24 0.26 6.03
N LEU A 58 -2.90 1.24 5.44
CA LEU A 58 -2.26 2.32 4.69
C LEU A 58 -2.56 3.64 5.38
N TYR A 59 -1.51 4.32 5.79
CA TYR A 59 -1.59 5.65 6.36
C TYR A 59 -1.18 6.69 5.34
N LYS A 60 -1.84 7.84 5.43
CA LYS A 60 -1.51 9.06 4.69
C LYS A 60 -1.10 10.11 5.70
N THR A 61 0.01 10.77 5.48
CA THR A 61 0.49 11.86 6.33
C THR A 61 0.86 13.08 5.49
N SER A 62 0.38 14.24 5.93
CA SER A 62 0.81 15.52 5.37
C SER A 62 2.19 15.87 5.89
N THR A 63 3.11 16.22 5.02
CA THR A 63 4.45 16.66 5.42
C THR A 63 4.48 18.14 5.82
N LYS A 64 3.37 18.86 5.64
CA LYS A 64 3.22 20.26 6.03
C LYS A 64 2.94 20.42 7.52
N ASP A 65 2.00 19.62 8.03
CA ASP A 65 1.51 19.72 9.40
C ASP A 65 1.67 18.43 10.21
N GLY A 66 2.12 17.35 9.58
CA GLY A 66 2.34 16.05 10.21
C GLY A 66 1.05 15.30 10.55
N SER A 67 -0.10 15.76 10.08
CA SER A 67 -1.37 15.06 10.30
C SER A 67 -1.36 13.66 9.70
N VAL A 68 -2.01 12.71 10.37
CA VAL A 68 -2.04 11.28 10.00
C VAL A 68 -3.48 10.83 9.85
N GLU A 69 -3.75 10.15 8.75
CA GLU A 69 -5.04 9.54 8.44
C GLU A 69 -4.83 8.07 8.04
N CYS A 70 -5.63 7.16 8.57
CA CYS A 70 -5.69 5.78 8.10
C CYS A 70 -6.67 5.73 6.92
N VAL A 71 -6.14 5.66 5.70
CA VAL A 71 -6.94 5.73 4.47
C VAL A 71 -7.38 4.37 3.95
N LEU A 72 -6.73 3.28 4.38
CA LEU A 72 -7.15 1.92 4.09
C LEU A 72 -6.87 1.03 5.30
N ASN A 73 -7.89 0.30 5.71
CA ASN A 73 -7.82 -0.66 6.80
C ASN A 73 -8.39 -2.00 6.34
N ARG A 74 -7.56 -2.85 5.79
CA ARG A 74 -7.95 -4.21 5.38
C ARG A 74 -8.29 -5.10 6.57
N TYR A 75 -7.66 -4.83 7.69
CA TYR A 75 -7.79 -5.68 8.87
C TYR A 75 -9.22 -5.81 9.38
N VAL A 76 -9.99 -4.72 9.40
CA VAL A 76 -11.34 -4.72 9.97
C VAL A 76 -12.32 -5.53 9.13
N GLU A 77 -12.24 -5.43 7.81
CA GLU A 77 -13.21 -6.09 6.92
C GLU A 77 -12.89 -7.57 6.70
N GLU A 78 -11.64 -7.90 6.50
CA GLU A 78 -11.22 -9.26 6.17
C GLU A 78 -11.09 -10.15 7.41
N TYR A 79 -10.73 -9.57 8.55
CA TYR A 79 -10.57 -10.31 9.80
C TYR A 79 -11.89 -10.85 10.36
N LYS A 80 -12.99 -10.18 10.11
CA LYS A 80 -14.32 -10.68 10.46
C LYS A 80 -14.67 -11.99 9.76
N ARG A 81 -14.03 -12.28 8.63
CA ARG A 81 -14.25 -13.46 7.79
C ARG A 81 -13.23 -14.57 8.00
N ALA A 82 -12.08 -14.26 8.60
CA ALA A 82 -11.02 -15.23 8.77
C ALA A 82 -11.23 -16.10 10.03
N PRO A 83 -11.02 -17.42 9.96
CA PRO A 83 -10.98 -18.26 11.14
C PRO A 83 -9.93 -17.77 12.15
N VAL A 84 -10.22 -17.92 13.43
CA VAL A 84 -9.44 -17.36 14.56
C VAL A 84 -7.97 -17.80 14.59
N ASN A 85 -7.66 -18.94 13.99
CA ASN A 85 -6.31 -19.51 13.91
C ASN A 85 -5.46 -18.97 12.74
N LEU A 86 -6.03 -18.12 11.89
CA LEU A 86 -5.36 -17.58 10.69
C LEU A 86 -5.00 -16.10 10.84
N LYS A 87 -4.71 -15.67 12.04
CA LYS A 87 -4.49 -14.27 12.44
C LYS A 87 -3.16 -13.66 11.99
N GLY A 88 -2.41 -14.32 11.14
CA GLY A 88 -1.15 -13.83 10.62
C GLY A 88 -1.21 -13.67 9.10
N GLY A 89 -0.67 -12.61 8.56
CA GLY A 89 -0.39 -12.51 7.13
C GLY A 89 -1.13 -11.43 6.35
N TYR A 90 -1.88 -10.56 6.99
CA TYR A 90 -2.36 -9.34 6.33
C TYR A 90 -1.31 -8.26 6.45
N SER A 91 -0.82 -7.79 5.33
CA SER A 91 0.02 -6.59 5.27
C SER A 91 -0.31 -5.80 4.02
N ILE A 92 -0.18 -4.50 4.09
CA ILE A 92 0.08 -3.69 2.92
C ILE A 92 1.58 -3.49 2.93
N SER A 93 2.28 -4.17 2.03
CA SER A 93 3.73 -4.22 2.01
C SER A 93 4.35 -3.34 0.95
N LYS A 94 3.52 -2.83 0.03
CA LYS A 94 3.94 -1.95 -1.06
C LYS A 94 2.93 -0.86 -1.31
N VAL A 95 3.46 0.32 -1.64
CA VAL A 95 2.69 1.48 -2.06
C VAL A 95 3.42 2.24 -3.17
N ALA A 96 2.68 2.77 -4.13
CA ALA A 96 3.22 3.62 -5.19
C ALA A 96 2.22 4.73 -5.53
N VAL A 97 2.71 5.93 -5.75
CA VAL A 97 1.94 7.09 -6.23
C VAL A 97 2.26 7.29 -7.70
N ASP A 98 1.23 7.56 -8.51
CA ASP A 98 1.43 7.90 -9.91
C ASP A 98 2.06 9.29 -10.02
N PRO A 99 3.25 9.42 -10.62
CA PRO A 99 3.94 10.70 -10.71
C PRO A 99 3.29 11.65 -11.74
N ILE A 100 2.43 11.16 -12.64
CA ILE A 100 1.71 11.96 -13.62
C ILE A 100 0.42 12.52 -12.99
N ASP A 101 -0.36 11.65 -12.34
CA ASP A 101 -1.56 12.04 -11.61
C ASP A 101 -1.48 11.56 -10.15
N PRO A 102 -1.07 12.41 -9.21
CA PRO A 102 -0.93 12.05 -7.80
C PRO A 102 -2.24 11.70 -7.08
N ASN A 103 -3.39 11.92 -7.72
CA ASN A 103 -4.65 11.38 -7.19
C ASN A 103 -4.71 9.84 -7.29
N ILE A 104 -3.81 9.24 -8.08
CA ILE A 104 -3.74 7.80 -8.27
C ILE A 104 -2.67 7.22 -7.35
N THR A 105 -3.11 6.37 -6.45
CA THR A 105 -2.25 5.63 -5.53
C THR A 105 -2.56 4.14 -5.64
N TYR A 106 -1.53 3.34 -5.72
CA TYR A 106 -1.63 1.88 -5.71
C TYR A 106 -1.03 1.34 -4.42
N CYS A 107 -1.63 0.31 -3.86
CA CYS A 107 -1.04 -0.42 -2.76
C CYS A 107 -1.42 -1.89 -2.81
N GLY A 108 -0.58 -2.74 -2.23
CA GLY A 108 -0.79 -4.17 -2.20
C GLY A 108 0.09 -4.83 -1.15
N GLY A 109 -0.15 -6.09 -0.90
CA GLY A 109 0.61 -6.81 0.11
C GLY A 109 0.26 -8.28 0.18
N ALA A 110 0.60 -8.92 1.29
CA ALA A 110 0.27 -10.30 1.53
C ALA A 110 -1.24 -10.46 1.71
N GLY A 111 -1.83 -11.37 0.95
CA GLY A 111 -3.21 -11.79 1.08
C GLY A 111 -3.34 -13.04 1.95
N ASN A 112 -4.56 -13.32 2.41
CA ASN A 112 -4.86 -14.58 3.06
C ASN A 112 -5.11 -15.66 2.00
N THR A 113 -4.35 -16.74 2.08
CA THR A 113 -4.48 -17.90 1.19
C THR A 113 -5.88 -18.52 1.17
N PHE A 114 -6.62 -18.39 2.27
CA PHE A 114 -7.95 -18.98 2.40
C PHE A 114 -9.07 -18.12 1.80
N LEU A 115 -8.85 -16.81 1.69
CA LEU A 115 -9.83 -15.92 1.10
C LEU A 115 -9.57 -15.68 -0.39
N ASN A 116 -8.51 -16.27 -0.95
CA ASN A 116 -8.07 -16.06 -2.33
C ASN A 116 -7.90 -14.58 -2.71
N ASP A 117 -7.53 -13.76 -1.74
CA ASP A 117 -7.41 -12.33 -1.94
C ASP A 117 -5.96 -11.95 -2.26
N CYS A 118 -5.67 -11.87 -3.53
CA CYS A 118 -4.56 -11.05 -4.00
C CYS A 118 -5.12 -9.65 -4.22
N ALA A 119 -4.92 -8.77 -3.28
CA ALA A 119 -5.46 -7.44 -3.42
C ALA A 119 -4.39 -6.46 -3.83
N LEU A 120 -4.46 -6.07 -5.09
CA LEU A 120 -3.94 -4.79 -5.54
C LEU A 120 -5.10 -3.78 -5.44
N TYR A 121 -4.89 -2.75 -4.66
CA TYR A 121 -5.84 -1.66 -4.47
C TYR A 121 -5.39 -0.44 -5.26
N ARG A 122 -6.35 0.32 -5.73
CA ARG A 122 -6.13 1.61 -6.40
C ARG A 122 -7.08 2.65 -5.85
N SER A 123 -6.55 3.80 -5.51
CA SER A 123 -7.27 5.05 -5.36
C SER A 123 -7.15 5.87 -6.64
N VAL A 124 -8.17 6.67 -6.97
CA VAL A 124 -8.16 7.68 -8.05
C VAL A 124 -8.62 9.05 -7.55
N ASP A 125 -8.68 9.22 -6.24
CA ASP A 125 -9.24 10.39 -5.56
C ASP A 125 -8.31 10.94 -4.45
N GLY A 126 -7.00 10.71 -4.58
CA GLY A 126 -5.99 11.16 -3.62
C GLY A 126 -6.01 10.39 -2.31
N GLY A 127 -6.39 9.11 -2.34
CA GLY A 127 -6.40 8.24 -1.18
C GLY A 127 -7.65 8.33 -0.32
N LYS A 128 -8.72 8.96 -0.78
CA LYS A 128 -9.99 9.03 -0.04
C LYS A 128 -10.78 7.72 -0.10
N SER A 129 -10.67 7.01 -1.21
CA SER A 129 -11.26 5.68 -1.38
C SER A 129 -10.34 4.75 -2.15
N PHE A 130 -10.48 3.45 -1.92
CA PHE A 130 -9.70 2.42 -2.60
C PHE A 130 -10.61 1.33 -3.16
N GLN A 131 -10.30 0.88 -4.37
CA GLN A 131 -10.98 -0.21 -5.05
C GLN A 131 -10.01 -1.35 -5.32
N VAL A 132 -10.47 -2.58 -5.21
CA VAL A 132 -9.71 -3.75 -5.63
C VAL A 132 -9.61 -3.75 -7.15
N VAL A 133 -8.39 -3.76 -7.67
CA VAL A 133 -8.12 -3.76 -9.11
C VAL A 133 -7.93 -5.18 -9.63
N THR A 134 -7.42 -6.07 -8.79
CA THR A 134 -7.26 -7.48 -9.11
C THR A 134 -8.09 -8.30 -8.14
N SER A 135 -8.98 -9.12 -8.65
CA SER A 135 -9.66 -10.12 -7.86
C SER A 135 -9.48 -11.50 -8.52
N ASN A 136 -9.49 -12.54 -7.73
CA ASN A 136 -9.40 -13.93 -8.21
C ASN A 136 -10.52 -14.31 -9.17
N THR A 137 -11.61 -13.56 -9.18
CA THR A 137 -12.79 -13.86 -9.98
C THR A 137 -12.73 -13.32 -11.40
N THR A 138 -11.87 -12.34 -11.67
CA THR A 138 -11.91 -11.59 -12.94
C THR A 138 -10.69 -11.74 -13.83
N ASN A 139 -9.59 -12.30 -13.34
CA ASN A 139 -8.36 -12.34 -14.14
C ASN A 139 -7.84 -13.76 -14.35
N SER A 140 -7.73 -14.17 -15.62
CA SER A 140 -7.20 -15.48 -16.01
C SER A 140 -5.74 -15.74 -15.60
N ILE A 141 -4.97 -14.69 -15.35
CA ILE A 141 -3.59 -14.79 -14.86
C ILE A 141 -3.55 -15.27 -13.41
N VAL A 142 -4.55 -14.91 -12.62
CA VAL A 142 -4.67 -15.29 -11.21
C VAL A 142 -5.44 -16.59 -11.01
N LYS A 143 -6.13 -17.08 -12.04
CA LYS A 143 -6.92 -18.35 -12.00
C LYS A 143 -6.10 -19.62 -11.93
N GLN A 144 -4.80 -19.58 -12.10
CA GLN A 144 -3.97 -20.78 -11.98
C GLN A 144 -3.68 -21.09 -10.52
N GLY A 145 -4.72 -21.55 -9.86
CA GLY A 145 -4.81 -22.00 -8.51
C GLY A 145 -3.59 -22.76 -7.99
N ARG A 146 -2.83 -22.12 -7.14
CA ARG A 146 -2.12 -22.82 -6.07
C ARG A 146 -2.47 -22.11 -4.77
N GLN A 147 -2.74 -22.89 -3.76
CA GLN A 147 -2.91 -22.48 -2.37
C GLN A 147 -1.58 -21.88 -1.86
N GLY A 148 -1.29 -20.67 -2.27
CA GLY A 148 -0.14 -19.91 -1.84
C GLY A 148 -0.53 -18.44 -1.82
N GLY A 149 -0.27 -17.76 -0.72
CA GLY A 149 -0.61 -16.36 -0.57
C GLY A 149 -0.10 -15.52 -1.73
N PHE A 150 -0.98 -14.76 -2.30
CA PHE A 150 -0.60 -13.78 -3.30
C PHE A 150 0.02 -12.60 -2.56
N GLU A 151 1.30 -12.39 -2.79
CA GLU A 151 2.02 -11.27 -2.21
C GLU A 151 2.37 -10.29 -3.32
N THR A 152 2.03 -9.05 -3.13
CA THR A 152 2.56 -7.97 -3.95
C THR A 152 3.95 -7.62 -3.41
N ASN A 153 4.98 -8.00 -4.16
CA ASN A 153 6.37 -7.83 -3.75
C ASN A 153 7.00 -6.56 -4.31
N SER A 154 6.45 -6.03 -5.39
CA SER A 154 6.91 -4.79 -6.01
C SER A 154 5.76 -4.06 -6.69
N LEU A 155 5.77 -2.75 -6.58
CA LEU A 155 4.92 -1.82 -7.32
C LEU A 155 5.79 -0.70 -7.86
N GLU A 156 5.66 -0.41 -9.16
CA GLU A 156 6.36 0.70 -9.78
C GLU A 156 5.49 1.31 -10.87
N VAL A 157 5.34 2.63 -10.86
CA VAL A 157 4.60 3.37 -11.87
C VAL A 157 5.57 4.00 -12.86
N ASN A 158 5.38 3.72 -14.14
CA ASN A 158 6.18 4.33 -15.20
C ASN A 158 5.93 5.85 -15.23
N PRO A 159 6.96 6.69 -15.00
CA PRO A 159 6.77 8.15 -14.90
C PRO A 159 6.41 8.82 -16.22
N LYS A 160 6.50 8.13 -17.35
CA LYS A 160 6.15 8.66 -18.66
C LYS A 160 4.75 8.23 -19.12
N THR A 161 4.30 7.06 -18.69
CA THR A 161 3.07 6.46 -19.23
C THR A 161 2.00 6.23 -18.17
N GLY A 162 2.33 6.32 -16.87
CA GLY A 162 1.42 5.99 -15.77
C GLY A 162 1.06 4.51 -15.67
N GLU A 163 1.69 3.65 -16.50
CA GLU A 163 1.49 2.21 -16.42
C GLU A 163 2.07 1.67 -15.12
N LEU A 164 1.28 0.91 -14.37
CA LEU A 164 1.74 0.21 -13.19
C LEU A 164 2.38 -1.12 -13.61
N LEU A 165 3.61 -1.33 -13.18
CA LEU A 165 4.26 -2.63 -13.17
C LEU A 165 4.16 -3.20 -11.75
N PHE A 166 3.67 -4.42 -11.60
CA PHE A 166 3.60 -5.06 -10.30
C PHE A 166 4.05 -6.52 -10.40
N ALA A 167 4.68 -6.98 -9.35
CA ALA A 167 5.19 -8.34 -9.25
C ALA A 167 4.73 -9.00 -7.96
N GLY A 168 4.52 -10.30 -8.03
CA GLY A 168 4.12 -11.09 -6.87
C GLY A 168 4.56 -12.54 -6.96
N GLY A 169 4.68 -13.18 -5.82
CA GLY A 169 5.29 -14.49 -5.68
C GLY A 169 4.62 -15.61 -6.47
N CYS A 170 3.33 -15.51 -6.75
CA CYS A 170 2.58 -16.58 -7.41
C CYS A 170 2.16 -16.28 -8.85
N PHE A 171 2.27 -15.05 -9.33
CA PHE A 171 1.83 -14.66 -10.67
C PHE A 171 2.93 -14.03 -11.55
N GLY A 172 4.15 -13.90 -11.00
CA GLY A 172 5.26 -13.29 -11.73
C GLY A 172 5.11 -11.76 -11.84
N ILE A 173 5.27 -11.23 -13.06
CA ILE A 173 5.18 -9.81 -13.36
C ILE A 173 3.95 -9.55 -14.21
N ALA A 174 3.19 -8.52 -13.84
CA ALA A 174 2.03 -8.06 -14.59
C ALA A 174 2.05 -6.54 -14.77
N LYS A 175 1.31 -6.06 -15.76
CA LYS A 175 1.19 -4.65 -16.11
C LYS A 175 -0.27 -4.24 -16.11
N LEU A 176 -0.54 -3.05 -15.56
CA LEU A 176 -1.85 -2.44 -15.57
C LEU A 176 -1.78 -1.07 -16.24
N SER A 177 -2.66 -0.84 -17.20
CA SER A 177 -2.79 0.47 -17.84
C SER A 177 -3.33 1.51 -16.86
N PRO A 178 -2.93 2.79 -16.99
CA PRO A 178 -3.47 3.85 -16.17
C PRO A 178 -4.98 4.00 -16.40
N PRO A 179 -5.73 4.52 -15.41
CA PRO A 179 -7.17 4.73 -15.55
C PRO A 179 -7.53 5.96 -16.41
N TYR A 180 -6.54 6.66 -16.92
CA TYR A 180 -6.69 7.84 -17.76
C TYR A 180 -6.01 7.65 -19.14
N LYS A 181 -6.40 8.47 -20.10
CA LYS A 181 -5.69 8.55 -21.38
C LYS A 181 -4.61 9.63 -21.28
N LEU A 182 -3.40 9.29 -21.71
CA LEU A 182 -2.37 10.30 -21.91
C LEU A 182 -2.81 11.18 -23.11
N ASN A 183 -2.88 12.46 -22.88
CA ASN A 183 -3.01 13.43 -23.99
C ASN A 183 -1.65 13.47 -24.71
N ASN A 184 -1.57 12.81 -25.86
CA ASN A 184 -0.42 12.91 -26.76
C ASN A 184 -0.43 14.25 -27.47
#